data_fa37ea829e7cde5be27f6ea0b8b821b1
#
_entry.id   fa37ea829e7cde5be27f6ea0b8b821b1
#
_cell.length_a   1.000
_cell.length_b   1.000
_cell.length_c   1.000
_cell.angle_alpha   90.00
_cell.angle_beta   90.00
_cell.angle_gamma   90.00
#
_symmetry.space_group_name_H-M   'P 1'
#
loop_
_entity.id
_entity.type
_entity.pdbx_description
1 polymer ?
#
loop_
_entity_poly.entity_id
_entity_poly.type
_entity_poly.pdbx_seq_one_letter_code
_entity_poly.pdbx_strand_id
1 'polypeptide(L)'
;MASYAHLQVHSHFTLLGATPSVDELVARAAADGMAHLALTDSNALYGAVAFSQTCQAAGIQAIVGMTATVAPPKDLIGPEGSAGRLVLLAMDSSGFRSLCRLSSHLQAHPDRETLVLEGLGWQELEANNAGLICLGGGRAGWIERLLRAGAPAAASSYAARLASIFGDRAYLGLELQQPQDEAFAQELVALGQAQRLKPVAVQPVYCLAAEDRSRFRLLAAIDHNLPVQDVPPSLLPAGGDPQVDLQWLSPKQLAARFTAFPQSLDGIQEIAA
;
A
#
# COMPACT_ATOMS: atom_id res chain seq x y z
N MET A 1 24.29 1.51 -9.03
CA MET A 1 23.02 2.17 -9.39
C MET A 1 22.10 2.03 -8.20
N ALA A 2 21.36 3.07 -7.84
CA ALA A 2 20.36 2.94 -6.77
C ALA A 2 19.34 1.86 -7.17
N SER A 3 19.13 0.88 -6.28
CA SER A 3 18.13 -0.17 -6.51
C SER A 3 16.78 0.40 -6.13
N TYR A 4 15.89 0.59 -7.09
CA TYR A 4 14.51 0.96 -6.85
C TYR A 4 13.62 -0.28 -6.82
N ALA A 5 12.60 -0.26 -5.96
CA ALA A 5 11.58 -1.29 -5.89
C ALA A 5 10.21 -0.63 -5.72
N HIS A 6 9.18 -1.20 -6.33
CA HIS A 6 7.80 -0.88 -5.97
C HIS A 6 7.42 -1.66 -4.71
N LEU A 7 7.00 -0.95 -3.66
CA LEU A 7 6.67 -1.51 -2.36
C LEU A 7 5.16 -1.69 -2.13
N GLN A 8 4.32 -1.14 -3.02
CA GLN A 8 2.87 -1.31 -3.00
C GLN A 8 2.38 -1.70 -4.41
N VAL A 9 2.22 -3.00 -4.62
CA VAL A 9 1.87 -3.56 -5.92
C VAL A 9 0.74 -4.57 -5.78
N HIS A 10 -0.28 -4.39 -6.59
CA HIS A 10 -1.45 -5.24 -6.62
C HIS A 10 -1.48 -6.05 -7.92
N SER A 11 -1.71 -7.34 -7.80
CA SER A 11 -1.97 -8.25 -8.92
C SER A 11 -3.47 -8.53 -9.07
N HIS A 12 -3.83 -9.33 -10.07
CA HIS A 12 -5.20 -9.84 -10.22
C HIS A 12 -5.71 -10.63 -9.01
N PHE A 13 -4.83 -11.00 -8.05
CA PHE A 13 -5.22 -11.56 -6.76
C PHE A 13 -5.76 -10.51 -5.76
N THR A 14 -5.61 -9.22 -6.06
CA THR A 14 -6.51 -8.18 -5.55
C THR A 14 -7.81 -8.28 -6.35
N LEU A 15 -8.63 -9.25 -5.96
CA LEU A 15 -9.78 -9.69 -6.74
C LEU A 15 -10.64 -8.51 -7.18
N LEU A 16 -10.86 -8.41 -8.50
CA LEU A 16 -11.64 -7.36 -9.16
C LEU A 16 -11.18 -5.91 -8.89
N GLY A 17 -9.99 -5.74 -8.28
CA GLY A 17 -9.44 -4.41 -7.92
C GLY A 17 -8.17 -4.02 -8.68
N ALA A 18 -7.46 -4.97 -9.31
CA ALA A 18 -6.25 -4.71 -10.09
C ALA A 18 -6.20 -5.55 -11.36
N THR A 19 -5.41 -5.12 -12.35
CA THR A 19 -5.43 -5.74 -13.68
C THR A 19 -4.27 -6.68 -13.98
N PRO A 20 -3.02 -6.47 -13.48
CA PRO A 20 -1.88 -7.24 -13.94
C PRO A 20 -1.80 -8.62 -13.30
N SER A 21 -1.36 -9.60 -14.06
CA SER A 21 -0.95 -10.90 -13.53
C SER A 21 0.41 -10.80 -12.82
N VAL A 22 0.72 -11.79 -11.99
CA VAL A 22 2.03 -11.91 -11.34
C VAL A 22 3.16 -11.97 -12.37
N ASP A 23 2.97 -12.74 -13.45
CA ASP A 23 3.98 -12.89 -14.49
C ASP A 23 4.25 -11.57 -15.23
N GLU A 24 3.21 -10.80 -15.54
CA GLU A 24 3.35 -9.47 -16.17
C GLU A 24 4.09 -8.49 -15.26
N LEU A 25 3.80 -8.48 -13.95
CA LEU A 25 4.49 -7.64 -12.96
C LEU A 25 5.98 -7.97 -12.87
N VAL A 26 6.32 -9.26 -12.76
CA VAL A 26 7.71 -9.71 -12.66
C VAL A 26 8.47 -9.46 -13.97
N ALA A 27 7.84 -9.75 -15.13
CA ALA A 27 8.43 -9.47 -16.43
C ALA A 27 8.72 -7.97 -16.61
N ARG A 28 7.81 -7.10 -16.15
CA ARG A 28 8.01 -5.64 -16.19
C ARG A 28 9.13 -5.19 -15.25
N ALA A 29 9.22 -5.72 -14.04
CA ALA A 29 10.30 -5.43 -13.11
C ALA A 29 11.67 -5.85 -13.67
N ALA A 30 11.74 -7.04 -14.29
CA ALA A 30 12.95 -7.53 -14.97
C ALA A 30 13.37 -6.62 -16.13
N ALA A 31 12.40 -6.21 -16.97
CA ALA A 31 12.67 -5.32 -18.11
C ALA A 31 13.17 -3.94 -17.66
N ASP A 32 12.71 -3.44 -16.51
CA ASP A 32 13.15 -2.19 -15.92
C ASP A 32 14.44 -2.34 -15.07
N GLY A 33 15.02 -3.55 -14.99
CA GLY A 33 16.27 -3.82 -14.26
C GLY A 33 16.12 -3.72 -12.73
N MET A 34 14.94 -3.94 -12.20
CA MET A 34 14.70 -3.94 -10.76
C MET A 34 15.23 -5.23 -10.12
N ALA A 35 16.01 -5.09 -9.03
CA ALA A 35 16.51 -6.24 -8.27
C ALA A 35 15.47 -6.77 -7.25
N HIS A 36 14.51 -5.95 -6.85
CA HIS A 36 13.50 -6.25 -5.84
C HIS A 36 12.12 -5.83 -6.34
N LEU A 37 11.11 -6.58 -5.95
CA LEU A 37 9.71 -6.25 -6.20
C LEU A 37 8.86 -6.72 -5.03
N ALA A 38 7.92 -5.89 -4.56
CA ALA A 38 6.91 -6.32 -3.60
C ALA A 38 5.63 -6.78 -4.31
N LEU A 39 4.91 -7.70 -3.67
CA LEU A 39 3.51 -8.00 -3.96
C LEU A 39 2.71 -7.77 -2.69
N THR A 40 1.70 -6.90 -2.76
CA THR A 40 0.92 -6.43 -1.60
C THR A 40 -0.58 -6.42 -1.91
N ASP A 41 -1.11 -7.54 -2.40
CA ASP A 41 -2.53 -7.68 -2.69
C ASP A 41 -3.42 -7.34 -1.48
N SER A 42 -4.63 -6.88 -1.74
CA SER A 42 -5.53 -6.39 -0.70
C SER A 42 -6.02 -7.52 0.21
N ASN A 43 -5.72 -7.42 1.50
CA ASN A 43 -6.20 -8.28 2.59
C ASN A 43 -5.89 -9.78 2.43
N ALA A 44 -5.11 -10.19 1.42
CA ALA A 44 -4.88 -11.59 1.08
C ALA A 44 -3.46 -11.85 0.58
N LEU A 45 -3.05 -13.13 0.62
CA LEU A 45 -1.74 -13.61 0.20
C LEU A 45 -1.84 -14.66 -0.92
N TYR A 46 -2.93 -14.64 -1.69
CA TYR A 46 -3.23 -15.68 -2.69
C TYR A 46 -2.14 -15.82 -3.74
N GLY A 47 -1.54 -14.70 -4.15
CA GLY A 47 -0.46 -14.65 -5.15
C GLY A 47 0.94 -14.95 -4.62
N ALA A 48 1.15 -15.04 -3.29
CA ALA A 48 2.49 -15.03 -2.69
C ALA A 48 3.41 -16.15 -3.18
N VAL A 49 2.88 -17.38 -3.33
CA VAL A 49 3.68 -18.54 -3.77
C VAL A 49 4.06 -18.40 -5.25
N ALA A 50 3.10 -18.12 -6.13
CA ALA A 50 3.35 -17.90 -7.55
C ALA A 50 4.33 -16.75 -7.77
N PHE A 51 4.14 -15.65 -7.05
CA PHE A 51 5.02 -14.48 -7.09
C PHE A 51 6.46 -14.82 -6.70
N SER A 52 6.65 -15.52 -5.58
CA SER A 52 7.99 -15.91 -5.12
C SER A 52 8.70 -16.81 -6.15
N GLN A 53 7.98 -17.77 -6.75
CA GLN A 53 8.53 -18.67 -7.77
C GLN A 53 8.88 -17.92 -9.06
N THR A 54 7.99 -17.04 -9.54
CA THR A 54 8.23 -16.26 -10.76
C THR A 54 9.39 -15.28 -10.56
N CYS A 55 9.47 -14.59 -9.39
CA CYS A 55 10.60 -13.73 -9.06
C CYS A 55 11.92 -14.50 -9.02
N GLN A 56 11.95 -15.68 -8.38
CA GLN A 56 13.14 -16.54 -8.32
C GLN A 56 13.61 -16.93 -9.73
N ALA A 57 12.70 -17.30 -10.62
CA ALA A 57 13.01 -17.65 -12.00
C ALA A 57 13.57 -16.45 -12.80
N ALA A 58 13.13 -15.23 -12.48
CA ALA A 58 13.58 -13.99 -13.10
C ALA A 58 14.84 -13.37 -12.45
N GLY A 59 15.36 -13.95 -11.35
CA GLY A 59 16.49 -13.39 -10.59
C GLY A 59 16.14 -12.13 -9.81
N ILE A 60 14.86 -11.93 -9.47
CA ILE A 60 14.36 -10.81 -8.67
C ILE A 60 14.11 -11.27 -7.24
N GLN A 61 14.50 -10.46 -6.26
CA GLN A 61 14.20 -10.69 -4.85
C GLN A 61 12.72 -10.34 -4.58
N ALA A 62 11.94 -11.34 -4.19
CA ALA A 62 10.54 -11.16 -3.85
C ALA A 62 10.38 -10.58 -2.44
N ILE A 63 9.59 -9.51 -2.28
CA ILE A 63 9.15 -8.98 -1.01
C ILE A 63 7.66 -9.29 -0.87
N VAL A 64 7.32 -10.23 0.01
CA VAL A 64 5.91 -10.59 0.23
C VAL A 64 5.28 -9.64 1.24
N GLY A 65 4.13 -9.10 0.89
CA GLY A 65 3.39 -8.18 1.73
C GLY A 65 1.88 -8.28 1.54
N MET A 66 1.18 -7.36 2.17
CA MET A 66 -0.26 -7.21 2.08
C MET A 66 -0.65 -5.74 2.27
N THR A 67 -1.54 -5.21 1.46
CA THR A 67 -2.23 -3.96 1.76
C THR A 67 -3.44 -4.29 2.64
N ALA A 68 -3.27 -4.07 3.94
CA ALA A 68 -4.27 -4.39 4.93
C ALA A 68 -5.28 -3.25 5.10
N THR A 69 -6.55 -3.57 5.12
CA THR A 69 -7.60 -2.66 5.57
C THR A 69 -7.55 -2.57 7.10
N VAL A 70 -7.56 -1.34 7.64
CA VAL A 70 -7.45 -1.08 9.09
C VAL A 70 -8.58 -0.21 9.58
N ALA A 71 -9.10 -0.56 10.75
CA ALA A 71 -10.22 0.14 11.37
C ALA A 71 -9.86 1.60 11.68
N PRO A 72 -10.86 2.51 11.67
CA PRO A 72 -10.67 3.84 12.16
C PRO A 72 -10.27 3.83 13.65
N PRO A 73 -9.40 4.74 14.07
CA PRO A 73 -9.04 4.87 15.48
C PRO A 73 -10.29 5.26 16.29
N LYS A 74 -10.63 4.44 17.30
CA LYS A 74 -11.84 4.65 18.11
C LYS A 74 -11.86 5.96 18.88
N ASP A 75 -10.68 6.48 19.21
CA ASP A 75 -10.49 7.68 20.03
C ASP A 75 -10.24 8.94 19.18
N LEU A 76 -10.25 8.80 17.87
CA LEU A 76 -9.96 9.90 16.95
C LEU A 76 -11.24 10.25 16.18
N ILE A 77 -11.68 11.51 16.30
CA ILE A 77 -12.70 12.08 15.43
C ILE A 77 -12.03 12.23 14.05
N GLY A 78 -12.18 11.21 13.22
CA GLY A 78 -11.66 11.18 11.85
C GLY A 78 -12.74 11.47 10.83
N PRO A 79 -12.38 11.63 9.55
CA PRO A 79 -13.36 11.75 8.49
C PRO A 79 -14.25 10.52 8.49
N GLU A 80 -15.56 10.73 8.52
CA GLU A 80 -16.55 9.67 8.36
C GLU A 80 -16.27 8.93 7.06
N GLY A 81 -16.19 7.61 7.12
CA GLY A 81 -15.99 6.84 5.90
C GLY A 81 -15.32 5.49 6.11
N SER A 82 -14.99 4.85 4.99
CA SER A 82 -14.38 3.53 4.89
C SER A 82 -13.08 3.42 5.71
N ALA A 83 -12.75 2.22 6.15
CA ALA A 83 -11.49 1.87 6.80
C ALA A 83 -10.27 2.43 6.04
N GLY A 84 -9.19 2.68 6.76
CA GLY A 84 -7.91 3.10 6.18
C GLY A 84 -7.11 1.91 5.66
N ARG A 85 -5.90 2.19 5.14
CA ARG A 85 -4.99 1.15 4.65
C ARG A 85 -3.61 1.29 5.25
N LEU A 86 -2.94 0.15 5.46
CA LEU A 86 -1.51 0.04 5.76
C LEU A 86 -0.89 -0.95 4.78
N VAL A 87 0.36 -0.72 4.38
CA VAL A 87 1.14 -1.72 3.65
C VAL A 87 2.04 -2.43 4.66
N LEU A 88 1.90 -3.74 4.74
CA LEU A 88 2.66 -4.61 5.63
C LEU A 88 3.57 -5.50 4.78
N LEU A 89 4.88 -5.48 5.04
CA LEU A 89 5.88 -6.25 4.30
C LEU A 89 6.57 -7.22 5.26
N ALA A 90 6.77 -8.47 4.84
CA ALA A 90 7.49 -9.47 5.61
C ALA A 90 9.00 -9.30 5.42
N MET A 91 9.74 -9.16 6.53
CA MET A 91 11.20 -9.14 6.53
C MET A 91 11.79 -10.56 6.45
N ASP A 92 11.08 -11.52 7.04
CA ASP A 92 11.54 -12.89 7.23
C ASP A 92 10.35 -13.87 7.36
N SER A 93 10.65 -15.11 7.72
CA SER A 93 9.64 -16.14 7.96
C SER A 93 8.70 -15.82 9.14
N SER A 94 9.12 -15.01 10.11
CA SER A 94 8.25 -14.57 11.21
C SER A 94 7.24 -13.54 10.71
N GLY A 95 7.69 -12.60 9.88
CA GLY A 95 6.83 -11.64 9.21
C GLY A 95 5.81 -12.31 8.29
N PHE A 96 6.23 -13.30 7.51
CA PHE A 96 5.30 -14.06 6.68
C PHE A 96 4.22 -14.77 7.52
N ARG A 97 4.59 -15.38 8.67
CA ARG A 97 3.60 -15.96 9.60
C ARG A 97 2.65 -14.90 10.17
N SER A 98 3.15 -13.70 10.46
CA SER A 98 2.32 -12.58 10.92
C SER A 98 1.33 -12.15 9.84
N LEU A 99 1.76 -12.01 8.58
CA LEU A 99 0.87 -11.75 7.44
C LEU A 99 -0.20 -12.84 7.28
N CYS A 100 0.18 -14.12 7.39
CA CYS A 100 -0.77 -15.23 7.31
C CYS A 100 -1.85 -15.14 8.39
N ARG A 101 -1.49 -14.80 9.64
CA ARG A 101 -2.45 -14.63 10.73
C ARG A 101 -3.40 -13.47 10.50
N LEU A 102 -2.87 -12.31 10.09
CA LEU A 102 -3.68 -11.12 9.80
C LEU A 102 -4.62 -11.37 8.62
N SER A 103 -4.12 -11.97 7.53
CA SER A 103 -4.95 -12.34 6.39
C SER A 103 -6.02 -13.37 6.76
N SER A 104 -5.67 -14.39 7.55
CA SER A 104 -6.64 -15.39 8.04
C SER A 104 -7.69 -14.76 8.95
N HIS A 105 -7.32 -13.81 9.79
CA HIS A 105 -8.28 -13.09 10.64
C HIS A 105 -9.34 -12.38 9.79
N LEU A 106 -8.92 -11.72 8.68
CA LEU A 106 -9.84 -11.03 7.78
C LEU A 106 -10.67 -11.99 6.91
N GLN A 107 -10.05 -13.07 6.39
CA GLN A 107 -10.66 -13.90 5.34
C GLN A 107 -11.40 -15.14 5.85
N ALA A 108 -10.99 -15.69 7.00
CA ALA A 108 -11.58 -16.90 7.54
C ALA A 108 -12.73 -16.63 8.52
N HIS A 109 -13.03 -15.38 8.82
CA HIS A 109 -14.13 -15.02 9.72
C HIS A 109 -15.49 -15.27 9.06
N PRO A 110 -16.51 -15.78 9.78
CA PRO A 110 -17.87 -15.95 9.23
C PRO A 110 -18.44 -14.67 8.62
N ASP A 111 -18.19 -13.52 9.25
CA ASP A 111 -18.63 -12.20 8.79
C ASP A 111 -17.51 -11.48 8.01
N ARG A 112 -16.75 -12.21 7.21
CA ARG A 112 -15.56 -11.68 6.49
C ARG A 112 -15.84 -10.42 5.66
N GLU A 113 -17.02 -10.33 5.05
CA GLU A 113 -17.38 -9.17 4.21
C GLU A 113 -17.45 -7.89 5.06
N THR A 114 -18.08 -7.96 6.23
CA THR A 114 -18.14 -6.85 7.19
C THR A 114 -16.73 -6.56 7.73
N LEU A 115 -15.99 -7.59 8.15
CA LEU A 115 -14.65 -7.43 8.74
C LEU A 115 -13.65 -6.84 7.74
N VAL A 116 -13.70 -7.19 6.47
CA VAL A 116 -12.87 -6.60 5.43
C VAL A 116 -13.21 -5.12 5.21
N LEU A 117 -14.47 -4.72 5.40
CA LEU A 117 -14.89 -3.32 5.31
C LEU A 117 -14.51 -2.53 6.56
N GLU A 118 -14.66 -3.12 7.75
CA GLU A 118 -14.30 -2.49 9.03
C GLU A 118 -12.79 -2.44 9.25
N GLY A 119 -12.06 -3.45 8.80
CA GLY A 119 -10.61 -3.57 8.87
C GLY A 119 -10.07 -4.10 10.20
N LEU A 120 -8.76 -4.33 10.22
CA LEU A 120 -8.02 -4.78 11.40
C LEU A 120 -8.01 -3.70 12.49
N GLY A 121 -8.25 -4.10 13.73
CA GLY A 121 -8.07 -3.23 14.89
C GLY A 121 -6.62 -3.20 15.38
N TRP A 122 -6.37 -2.35 16.37
CA TRP A 122 -5.03 -2.24 16.98
C TRP A 122 -4.59 -3.53 17.68
N GLN A 123 -5.50 -4.27 18.30
CA GLN A 123 -5.19 -5.50 19.01
C GLN A 123 -4.62 -6.57 18.08
N GLU A 124 -5.21 -6.73 16.88
CA GLU A 124 -4.75 -7.66 15.87
C GLU A 124 -3.37 -7.28 15.34
N LEU A 125 -3.12 -5.97 15.12
CA LEU A 125 -1.82 -5.46 14.69
C LEU A 125 -0.76 -5.64 15.77
N GLU A 126 -1.06 -5.31 17.03
CA GLU A 126 -0.15 -5.49 18.17
C GLU A 126 0.22 -6.95 18.40
N ALA A 127 -0.74 -7.86 18.26
CA ALA A 127 -0.52 -9.29 18.45
C ALA A 127 0.27 -9.96 17.31
N ASN A 128 0.27 -9.36 16.11
CA ASN A 128 0.81 -9.96 14.89
C ASN A 128 1.74 -9.02 14.11
N ASN A 129 2.61 -8.25 14.79
CA ASN A 129 3.57 -7.32 14.14
C ASN A 129 5.00 -7.89 14.01
N ALA A 130 5.28 -9.08 14.54
CA ALA A 130 6.62 -9.65 14.53
C ALA A 130 7.13 -9.87 13.11
N GLY A 131 8.35 -9.36 12.81
CA GLY A 131 8.98 -9.47 11.50
C GLY A 131 8.29 -8.69 10.37
N LEU A 132 7.39 -7.73 10.71
CA LEU A 132 6.73 -6.88 9.72
C LEU A 132 7.34 -5.49 9.68
N ILE A 133 7.53 -4.97 8.47
CA ILE A 133 7.66 -3.54 8.18
C ILE A 133 6.26 -3.01 7.89
N CYS A 134 5.94 -1.81 8.41
CA CYS A 134 4.68 -1.12 8.21
C CYS A 134 4.90 0.21 7.48
N LEU A 135 4.22 0.41 6.34
CA LEU A 135 4.14 1.70 5.67
C LEU A 135 2.79 2.34 5.97
N GLY A 136 2.79 3.63 6.29
CA GLY A 136 1.62 4.39 6.77
C GLY A 136 0.45 4.55 5.78
N GLY A 137 0.51 3.90 4.61
CA GLY A 137 -0.61 3.73 3.70
C GLY A 137 -0.91 4.88 2.72
N GLY A 138 -0.06 5.92 2.62
CA GLY A 138 -0.23 7.01 1.64
C GLY A 138 -1.62 7.66 1.73
N ARG A 139 -2.20 8.05 0.60
CA ARG A 139 -3.52 8.72 0.51
C ARG A 139 -4.66 7.91 1.13
N ALA A 140 -4.58 6.60 1.09
CA ALA A 140 -5.59 5.71 1.67
C ALA A 140 -5.35 5.42 3.16
N GLY A 141 -4.18 5.80 3.71
CA GLY A 141 -3.83 5.63 5.11
C GLY A 141 -4.41 6.71 6.03
N TRP A 142 -4.53 6.37 7.29
CA TRP A 142 -5.14 7.29 8.28
C TRP A 142 -4.31 8.54 8.54
N ILE A 143 -2.97 8.47 8.48
CA ILE A 143 -2.11 9.64 8.72
C ILE A 143 -2.44 10.74 7.71
N GLU A 144 -2.40 10.41 6.42
CA GLU A 144 -2.66 11.38 5.35
C GLU A 144 -4.12 11.83 5.34
N ARG A 145 -5.07 10.92 5.53
CA ARG A 145 -6.50 11.25 5.58
C ARG A 145 -6.84 12.22 6.70
N LEU A 146 -6.31 11.99 7.92
CA LEU A 146 -6.52 12.88 9.07
C LEU A 146 -5.88 14.26 8.85
N LEU A 147 -4.69 14.28 8.25
CA LEU A 147 -4.01 15.54 7.96
C LEU A 147 -4.80 16.36 6.92
N ARG A 148 -5.26 15.73 5.83
CA ARG A 148 -6.12 16.35 4.80
C ARG A 148 -7.47 16.80 5.36
N ALA A 149 -7.98 16.16 6.38
CA ALA A 149 -9.19 16.56 7.09
C ALA A 149 -8.97 17.72 8.10
N GLY A 150 -7.75 18.27 8.18
CA GLY A 150 -7.42 19.34 9.12
C GLY A 150 -7.31 18.89 10.57
N ALA A 151 -7.00 17.61 10.83
CA ALA A 151 -6.86 17.00 12.14
C ALA A 151 -5.40 16.57 12.44
N PRO A 152 -4.41 17.52 12.46
CA PRO A 152 -3.00 17.17 12.60
C PRO A 152 -2.66 16.51 13.94
N ALA A 153 -3.35 16.86 15.03
CA ALA A 153 -3.15 16.21 16.31
C ALA A 153 -3.56 14.74 16.28
N ALA A 154 -4.66 14.41 15.60
CA ALA A 154 -5.11 13.04 15.41
C ALA A 154 -4.16 12.24 14.49
N ALA A 155 -3.68 12.86 13.40
CA ALA A 155 -2.68 12.29 12.51
C ALA A 155 -1.38 11.96 13.28
N SER A 156 -0.91 12.89 14.11
CA SER A 156 0.26 12.71 14.97
C SER A 156 0.09 11.58 15.98
N SER A 157 -1.08 11.49 16.63
CA SER A 157 -1.40 10.42 17.58
C SER A 157 -1.44 9.05 16.88
N TYR A 158 -1.99 8.97 15.67
CA TYR A 158 -2.00 7.74 14.88
C TYR A 158 -0.59 7.31 14.48
N ALA A 159 0.23 8.26 14.01
CA ALA A 159 1.64 8.01 13.66
C ALA A 159 2.44 7.53 14.89
N ALA A 160 2.26 8.15 16.05
CA ALA A 160 2.88 7.73 17.30
C ALA A 160 2.48 6.30 17.69
N ARG A 161 1.22 5.90 17.47
CA ARG A 161 0.75 4.54 17.71
C ARG A 161 1.43 3.54 16.79
N LEU A 162 1.55 3.84 15.49
CA LEU A 162 2.31 2.99 14.56
C LEU A 162 3.77 2.84 14.99
N ALA A 163 4.43 3.95 15.36
CA ALA A 163 5.78 3.93 15.89
C ALA A 163 5.92 3.08 17.16
N SER A 164 4.92 3.10 18.03
CA SER A 164 4.90 2.27 19.24
C SER A 164 4.80 0.76 18.93
N ILE A 165 4.03 0.37 17.91
CA ILE A 165 3.81 -1.04 17.54
C ILE A 165 4.99 -1.61 16.75
N PHE A 166 5.48 -0.85 15.76
CA PHE A 166 6.47 -1.35 14.80
C PHE A 166 7.91 -0.87 15.08
N GLY A 167 8.09 0.15 15.93
CA GLY A 167 9.41 0.71 16.24
C GLY A 167 10.07 1.30 15.00
N ASP A 168 11.35 0.94 14.78
CA ASP A 168 12.16 1.34 13.62
C ASP A 168 11.70 0.73 12.29
N ARG A 169 10.78 -0.23 12.34
CA ARG A 169 10.13 -0.86 11.18
C ARG A 169 8.87 -0.13 10.70
N ALA A 170 8.52 1.01 11.31
CA ALA A 170 7.44 1.86 10.87
C ALA A 170 7.96 2.96 9.95
N TYR A 171 7.37 3.08 8.77
CA TYR A 171 7.71 4.09 7.77
C TYR A 171 6.49 4.93 7.41
N LEU A 172 6.76 6.17 7.02
CA LEU A 172 5.77 7.07 6.47
C LEU A 172 5.76 6.91 4.94
N GLY A 173 4.73 6.30 4.38
CA GLY A 173 4.56 6.21 2.94
C GLY A 173 4.26 7.59 2.36
N LEU A 174 5.13 8.08 1.47
CA LEU A 174 4.91 9.30 0.68
C LEU A 174 4.38 8.93 -0.69
N GLU A 175 3.22 9.43 -1.04
CA GLU A 175 2.57 9.24 -2.32
C GLU A 175 2.42 10.60 -3.01
N LEU A 176 3.29 10.87 -4.00
CA LEU A 176 3.26 12.09 -4.78
C LEU A 176 2.57 11.83 -6.13
N GLN A 177 1.48 12.51 -6.39
CA GLN A 177 0.70 12.36 -7.63
C GLN A 177 0.88 13.57 -8.55
N GLN A 178 1.05 14.75 -7.97
CA GLN A 178 1.14 16.02 -8.68
C GLN A 178 2.15 16.96 -8.01
N PRO A 179 2.71 17.96 -8.73
CA PRO A 179 3.64 18.93 -8.16
C PRO A 179 3.09 19.69 -6.95
N GLN A 180 1.78 19.96 -6.92
CA GLN A 180 1.14 20.63 -5.80
C GLN A 180 1.09 19.77 -4.52
N ASP A 181 1.34 18.48 -4.59
CA ASP A 181 1.44 17.61 -3.41
C ASP A 181 2.73 17.87 -2.60
N GLU A 182 3.72 18.57 -3.15
CA GLU A 182 5.01 18.78 -2.48
C GLU A 182 4.87 19.53 -1.15
N ALA A 183 4.05 20.59 -1.09
CA ALA A 183 3.84 21.33 0.14
C ALA A 183 3.19 20.46 1.22
N PHE A 184 2.21 19.68 0.84
CA PHE A 184 1.55 18.73 1.74
C PHE A 184 2.51 17.60 2.17
N ALA A 185 3.33 17.09 1.25
CA ALA A 185 4.34 16.08 1.55
C ALA A 185 5.41 16.59 2.54
N GLN A 186 5.77 17.89 2.49
CA GLN A 186 6.65 18.51 3.49
C GLN A 186 6.03 18.48 4.89
N GLU A 187 4.74 18.82 5.00
CA GLU A 187 4.00 18.75 6.27
C GLU A 187 3.94 17.30 6.79
N LEU A 188 3.69 16.35 5.90
CA LEU A 188 3.66 14.93 6.22
C LEU A 188 5.02 14.42 6.72
N VAL A 189 6.11 14.81 6.05
CA VAL A 189 7.48 14.48 6.46
C VAL A 189 7.81 15.08 7.82
N ALA A 190 7.43 16.33 8.08
CA ALA A 190 7.65 16.98 9.37
C ALA A 190 6.91 16.23 10.50
N LEU A 191 5.67 15.82 10.26
CA LEU A 191 4.90 14.98 11.18
C LEU A 191 5.60 13.63 11.42
N GLY A 192 6.06 12.97 10.36
CA GLY A 192 6.79 11.70 10.45
C GLY A 192 8.06 11.83 11.28
N GLN A 193 8.86 12.84 11.04
CA GLN A 193 10.09 13.12 11.80
C GLN A 193 9.82 13.31 13.29
N ALA A 194 8.76 14.04 13.66
CA ALA A 194 8.35 14.24 15.05
C ALA A 194 7.98 12.92 15.74
N GLN A 195 7.48 11.92 14.99
CA GLN A 195 7.11 10.60 15.48
C GLN A 195 8.16 9.51 15.17
N ARG A 196 9.35 9.89 14.66
CA ARG A 196 10.45 8.99 14.28
C ARG A 196 10.10 8.00 13.16
N LEU A 197 9.13 8.35 12.30
CA LEU A 197 8.82 7.59 11.09
C LEU A 197 9.68 8.11 9.95
N LYS A 198 10.48 7.23 9.34
CA LYS A 198 11.26 7.57 8.15
C LYS A 198 10.35 7.65 6.92
N PRO A 199 10.53 8.62 6.02
CA PRO A 199 9.77 8.66 4.78
C PRO A 199 10.22 7.56 3.82
N VAL A 200 9.27 6.96 3.11
CA VAL A 200 9.53 6.03 2.01
C VAL A 200 8.65 6.40 0.81
N ALA A 201 9.25 6.46 -0.37
CA ALA A 201 8.52 6.74 -1.60
C ALA A 201 7.63 5.54 -1.97
N VAL A 202 6.36 5.82 -2.20
CA VAL A 202 5.35 4.83 -2.57
C VAL A 202 4.65 5.26 -3.85
N GLN A 203 4.63 4.37 -4.83
CA GLN A 203 3.77 4.42 -6.00
C GLN A 203 2.82 3.22 -5.92
N PRO A 204 1.53 3.43 -5.65
CA PRO A 204 0.56 2.35 -5.70
C PRO A 204 0.41 1.84 -7.14
N VAL A 205 0.63 0.56 -7.38
CA VAL A 205 0.51 -0.05 -8.70
C VAL A 205 -0.71 -0.96 -8.72
N TYR A 206 -1.70 -0.61 -9.54
CA TYR A 206 -2.92 -1.39 -9.79
C TYR A 206 -3.04 -1.79 -11.27
N CYS A 207 -2.26 -1.18 -12.16
CA CYS A 207 -2.20 -1.49 -13.58
C CYS A 207 -0.78 -1.22 -14.13
N LEU A 208 -0.45 -1.78 -15.28
CA LEU A 208 0.85 -1.56 -15.92
C LEU A 208 0.88 -0.34 -16.82
N ALA A 209 -0.25 0.02 -17.42
CA ALA A 209 -0.38 1.14 -18.34
C ALA A 209 -1.64 1.97 -18.03
N ALA A 210 -1.63 3.23 -18.47
CA ALA A 210 -2.74 4.14 -18.22
C ALA A 210 -4.06 3.65 -18.88
N GLU A 211 -3.97 2.99 -20.02
CA GLU A 211 -5.09 2.45 -20.77
C GLU A 211 -5.85 1.35 -19.99
N ASP A 212 -5.15 0.63 -19.11
CA ASP A 212 -5.74 -0.44 -18.29
C ASP A 212 -6.75 0.10 -17.27
N ARG A 213 -6.68 1.40 -16.95
CA ARG A 213 -7.62 2.04 -16.00
C ARG A 213 -9.08 1.91 -16.42
N SER A 214 -9.34 1.85 -17.72
CA SER A 214 -10.70 1.65 -18.25
C SER A 214 -11.31 0.33 -17.77
N ARG A 215 -10.48 -0.68 -17.49
CA ARG A 215 -10.90 -2.00 -17.00
C ARG A 215 -11.41 -1.97 -15.55
N PHE A 216 -10.95 -1.01 -14.71
CA PHE A 216 -11.39 -0.93 -13.32
C PHE A 216 -12.89 -0.77 -13.20
N ARG A 217 -13.52 0.03 -14.08
CA ARG A 217 -14.97 0.18 -14.07
C ARG A 217 -15.70 -1.13 -14.41
N LEU A 218 -15.16 -1.90 -15.36
CA LEU A 218 -15.71 -3.22 -15.70
C LEU A 218 -15.55 -4.20 -14.54
N LEU A 219 -14.38 -4.23 -13.90
CA LEU A 219 -14.12 -5.09 -12.73
C LEU A 219 -15.07 -4.75 -11.57
N ALA A 220 -15.23 -3.46 -11.26
CA ALA A 220 -16.16 -3.02 -10.22
C ALA A 220 -17.63 -3.32 -10.57
N ALA A 221 -18.01 -3.24 -11.84
CA ALA A 221 -19.36 -3.63 -12.30
C ALA A 221 -19.63 -5.12 -12.03
N ILE A 222 -18.64 -5.98 -12.28
CA ILE A 222 -18.73 -7.41 -12.00
C ILE A 222 -18.79 -7.66 -10.49
N ASP A 223 -17.92 -7.04 -9.71
CA ASP A 223 -17.82 -7.22 -8.26
C ASP A 223 -19.14 -6.86 -7.55
N HIS A 224 -19.75 -5.75 -7.95
CA HIS A 224 -20.95 -5.22 -7.32
C HIS A 224 -22.25 -5.58 -8.06
N ASN A 225 -22.16 -6.40 -9.12
CA ASN A 225 -23.31 -6.78 -9.96
C ASN A 225 -24.12 -5.56 -10.44
N LEU A 226 -23.43 -4.54 -10.95
CA LEU A 226 -24.00 -3.30 -11.47
C LEU A 226 -23.77 -3.19 -12.98
N PRO A 227 -24.67 -2.49 -13.72
CA PRO A 227 -24.34 -2.05 -15.07
C PRO A 227 -23.11 -1.14 -15.07
N VAL A 228 -22.24 -1.27 -16.07
CA VAL A 228 -20.96 -0.53 -16.15
C VAL A 228 -21.13 1.00 -16.04
N GLN A 229 -22.20 1.52 -16.64
CA GLN A 229 -22.54 2.96 -16.59
C GLN A 229 -22.96 3.44 -15.19
N ASP A 230 -23.45 2.54 -14.34
CA ASP A 230 -24.01 2.86 -13.02
C ASP A 230 -22.98 2.69 -11.88
N VAL A 231 -21.75 2.25 -12.20
CA VAL A 231 -20.66 2.11 -11.22
C VAL A 231 -20.25 3.48 -10.70
N PRO A 232 -20.44 3.77 -9.41
CA PRO A 232 -20.02 5.04 -8.83
C PRO A 232 -18.49 5.09 -8.70
N PRO A 233 -17.86 6.28 -8.82
CA PRO A 233 -16.42 6.43 -8.68
C PRO A 233 -15.85 5.88 -7.37
N SER A 234 -16.61 5.92 -6.28
CA SER A 234 -16.20 5.43 -4.95
C SER A 234 -15.86 3.93 -4.90
N LEU A 235 -16.36 3.14 -5.85
CA LEU A 235 -16.06 1.70 -5.97
C LEU A 235 -14.79 1.42 -6.77
N LEU A 236 -14.20 2.44 -7.40
CA LEU A 236 -12.96 2.28 -8.16
C LEU A 236 -11.73 2.48 -7.26
N PRO A 237 -10.57 1.92 -7.62
CA PRO A 237 -9.32 2.22 -6.94
C PRO A 237 -9.09 3.75 -6.86
N ALA A 238 -8.62 4.22 -5.71
CA ALA A 238 -8.46 5.64 -5.38
C ALA A 238 -9.73 6.49 -5.58
N GLY A 239 -10.93 5.90 -5.41
CA GLY A 239 -12.20 6.62 -5.59
C GLY A 239 -12.45 7.07 -7.03
N GLY A 240 -11.77 6.47 -8.01
CA GLY A 240 -11.87 6.84 -9.42
C GLY A 240 -11.28 8.21 -9.76
N ASP A 241 -10.51 8.83 -8.86
CA ASP A 241 -9.86 10.12 -9.12
C ASP A 241 -8.91 10.00 -10.32
N PRO A 242 -9.17 10.72 -11.43
CA PRO A 242 -8.33 10.66 -12.63
C PRO A 242 -6.92 11.25 -12.40
N GLN A 243 -6.75 12.05 -11.36
CA GLN A 243 -5.49 12.69 -11.02
C GLN A 243 -4.56 11.76 -10.20
N VAL A 244 -5.07 10.68 -9.66
CA VAL A 244 -4.27 9.68 -8.95
C VAL A 244 -3.74 8.66 -9.95
N ASP A 245 -2.42 8.62 -10.09
CA ASP A 245 -1.73 7.67 -10.97
C ASP A 245 -1.59 6.31 -10.25
N LEU A 246 -2.15 5.27 -10.85
CA LEU A 246 -2.15 3.90 -10.32
C LEU A 246 -1.34 2.94 -11.21
N GLN A 247 -0.64 3.50 -12.19
CA GLN A 247 0.15 2.71 -13.12
C GLN A 247 1.58 2.46 -12.61
N TRP A 248 2.21 1.49 -13.23
CA TRP A 248 3.62 1.21 -13.06
C TRP A 248 4.48 2.40 -13.50
N LEU A 249 5.46 2.76 -12.70
CA LEU A 249 6.50 3.73 -13.06
C LEU A 249 7.85 3.03 -13.21
N SER A 250 8.59 3.35 -14.27
CA SER A 250 9.98 2.95 -14.38
C SER A 250 10.84 3.60 -13.26
N PRO A 251 12.01 3.04 -12.92
CA PRO A 251 12.92 3.64 -11.94
C PRO A 251 13.26 5.10 -12.22
N LYS A 252 13.40 5.46 -13.49
CA LYS A 252 13.65 6.84 -13.90
C LYS A 252 12.46 7.77 -13.62
N GLN A 253 11.25 7.32 -13.87
CA GLN A 253 10.03 8.09 -13.58
C GLN A 253 9.81 8.23 -12.08
N LEU A 254 10.06 7.16 -11.31
CA LEU A 254 9.98 7.17 -9.85
C LEU A 254 11.00 8.17 -9.27
N ALA A 255 12.25 8.11 -9.68
CA ALA A 255 13.29 9.04 -9.26
C ALA A 255 12.94 10.50 -9.59
N ALA A 256 12.39 10.75 -10.78
CA ALA A 256 11.97 12.09 -11.18
C ALA A 256 10.80 12.60 -10.33
N ARG A 257 9.83 11.73 -9.99
CA ARG A 257 8.66 12.09 -9.16
C ARG A 257 9.06 12.48 -7.74
N PHE A 258 10.07 11.85 -7.18
CA PHE A 258 10.51 12.07 -5.79
C PHE A 258 11.79 12.94 -5.68
N THR A 259 12.12 13.72 -6.70
CA THR A 259 13.33 14.57 -6.72
C THR A 259 13.37 15.55 -5.53
N ALA A 260 12.23 16.07 -5.08
CA ALA A 260 12.12 16.96 -3.92
C ALA A 260 12.29 16.24 -2.57
N PHE A 261 12.20 14.90 -2.55
CA PHE A 261 12.26 14.08 -1.34
C PHE A 261 13.22 12.89 -1.50
N PRO A 262 14.53 13.14 -1.76
CA PRO A 262 15.48 12.06 -2.03
C PRO A 262 15.58 11.05 -0.88
N GLN A 263 15.45 11.49 0.37
CA GLN A 263 15.44 10.62 1.55
C GLN A 263 14.33 9.57 1.52
N SER A 264 13.24 9.79 0.78
CA SER A 264 12.18 8.78 0.64
C SER A 264 12.57 7.65 -0.33
N LEU A 265 13.47 7.93 -1.27
CA LEU A 265 14.05 6.92 -2.15
C LEU A 265 15.09 6.07 -1.39
N ASP A 266 15.85 6.67 -0.45
CA ASP A 266 16.74 5.93 0.43
C ASP A 266 15.96 4.93 1.30
N GLY A 267 14.74 5.31 1.73
CA GLY A 267 13.84 4.43 2.44
C GLY A 267 13.47 3.16 1.67
N ILE A 268 13.33 3.23 0.33
CA ILE A 268 13.12 2.03 -0.50
C ILE A 268 14.32 1.09 -0.41
N GLN A 269 15.54 1.64 -0.50
CA GLN A 269 16.75 0.84 -0.46
C GLN A 269 16.94 0.17 0.91
N GLU A 270 16.62 0.89 1.98
CA GLU A 270 16.69 0.37 3.36
C GLU A 270 15.72 -0.80 3.57
N ILE A 271 14.52 -0.72 3.00
CA ILE A 271 13.51 -1.80 3.09
C ILE A 271 13.88 -2.99 2.20
N ALA A 272 14.52 -2.76 1.06
CA ALA A 272 14.88 -3.80 0.11
C ALA A 272 16.19 -4.53 0.45
N ALA A 273 17.00 -4.02 1.40
CA ALA A 273 18.27 -4.61 1.83
C ALA A 273 18.08 -5.78 2.79
#